data_d2ebeeb018c96371f9aeca5ec393ae14
#
_entry.id   d2ebeeb018c96371f9aeca5ec393ae14
#
_cell.length_a   1.000
_cell.length_b   1.000
_cell.length_c   1.000
_cell.angle_alpha   90.00
_cell.angle_beta   90.00
_cell.angle_gamma   90.00
#
_symmetry.space_group_name_H-M   'P 1'
#
loop_
_entity.id
_entity.type
_entity.pdbx_description
1 polymer ?
#
loop_
_entity_poly.entity_id
_entity_poly.type
_entity_poly.pdbx_seq_one_letter_code
_entity_poly.pdbx_strand_id
1 'polypeptide(L)'
;TFLKQKKLNSELNERLKSAILQEAIQGKLVPQINEEGTAQELLEQIKTEKQKLVKEGKLKKSTLNDSVIFRGDDNRYYEKIGKKCVDITEEIPFSIPANWTWVRIRDVFRLNPKNEADDDSMAAFIPMEKISAGYKSDFVFDTVKWGSIKKGFTHFANGDVAFAKITPCFQNRKYI
;
A
#
# COMPACT_ATOMS: atom_id res chain seq x y z
N THR A 1 -14.15 -26.53 30.27
CA THR A 1 -14.99 -25.30 30.22
C THR A 1 -14.13 -24.04 30.06
N PHE A 2 -13.08 -23.81 30.88
CA PHE A 2 -12.21 -22.62 30.80
C PHE A 2 -11.46 -22.49 29.47
N LEU A 3 -10.87 -23.58 28.96
CA LEU A 3 -10.17 -23.57 27.67
C LEU A 3 -11.12 -23.29 26.50
N LYS A 4 -12.35 -23.77 26.55
CA LYS A 4 -13.38 -23.50 25.54
C LYS A 4 -13.77 -22.02 25.54
N GLN A 5 -13.92 -21.42 26.72
CA GLN A 5 -14.20 -19.98 26.86
C GLN A 5 -13.06 -19.12 26.34
N LYS A 6 -11.81 -19.47 26.68
CA LYS A 6 -10.61 -18.74 26.18
C LYS A 6 -10.49 -18.79 24.65
N LYS A 7 -10.77 -19.96 24.05
CA LYS A 7 -10.78 -20.12 22.59
C LYS A 7 -11.87 -19.26 21.94
N LEU A 8 -13.09 -19.30 22.50
CA LEU A 8 -14.24 -18.53 22.01
C LEU A 8 -13.95 -17.01 22.06
N ASN A 9 -13.37 -16.52 23.16
CA ASN A 9 -13.02 -15.11 23.31
C ASN A 9 -11.93 -14.69 22.30
N SER A 10 -10.95 -15.56 22.03
CA SER A 10 -9.92 -15.31 21.01
C SER A 10 -10.53 -15.21 19.62
N GLU A 11 -11.40 -16.14 19.25
CA GLU A 11 -12.10 -16.14 17.96
C GLU A 11 -13.00 -14.90 17.81
N LEU A 12 -13.70 -14.50 18.86
CA LEU A 12 -14.54 -13.30 18.87
C LEU A 12 -13.69 -12.02 18.66
N ASN A 13 -12.55 -11.92 19.35
CA ASN A 13 -11.65 -10.78 19.21
C ASN A 13 -11.10 -10.67 17.78
N GLU A 14 -10.72 -11.78 17.13
CA GLU A 14 -10.25 -11.75 15.74
C GLU A 14 -11.36 -11.35 14.76
N ARG A 15 -12.58 -11.82 14.97
CA ARG A 15 -13.75 -11.41 14.18
C ARG A 15 -14.05 -9.92 14.34
N LEU A 16 -13.99 -9.41 15.57
CA LEU A 16 -14.19 -7.99 15.86
C LEU A 16 -13.13 -7.12 15.18
N LYS A 17 -11.85 -7.48 15.27
CA LYS A 17 -10.76 -6.78 14.56
C LYS A 17 -11.00 -6.77 13.05
N SER A 18 -11.38 -7.91 12.48
CA SER A 18 -11.66 -8.01 11.04
C SER A 18 -12.84 -7.12 10.63
N ALA A 19 -13.91 -7.08 11.43
CA ALA A 19 -15.05 -6.20 11.17
C ALA A 19 -14.68 -4.72 11.24
N ILE A 20 -13.93 -4.31 12.27
CA ILE A 20 -13.45 -2.93 12.41
C ILE A 20 -12.57 -2.52 11.21
N LEU A 21 -11.65 -3.39 10.79
CA LEU A 21 -10.81 -3.14 9.62
C LEU A 21 -11.65 -3.03 8.33
N GLN A 22 -12.67 -3.89 8.19
CA GLN A 22 -13.57 -3.84 7.03
C GLN A 22 -14.32 -2.51 6.96
N GLU A 23 -14.85 -2.02 8.07
CA GLU A 23 -15.50 -0.70 8.14
C GLU A 23 -14.51 0.44 7.88
N ALA A 24 -13.28 0.34 8.39
CA ALA A 24 -12.23 1.33 8.18
C ALA A 24 -11.85 1.47 6.70
N ILE A 25 -11.59 0.35 6.00
CA ILE A 25 -11.19 0.37 4.59
C ILE A 25 -12.32 0.80 3.64
N GLN A 26 -13.57 0.72 4.08
CA GLN A 26 -14.74 1.24 3.37
C GLN A 26 -15.04 2.71 3.69
N GLY A 27 -14.25 3.35 4.58
CA GLY A 27 -14.47 4.73 5.01
C GLY A 27 -15.73 4.93 5.86
N LYS A 28 -16.23 3.87 6.50
CA LYS A 28 -17.46 3.89 7.32
C LYS A 28 -17.21 4.04 8.81
N LEU A 29 -15.96 3.83 9.26
CA LEU A 29 -15.63 3.82 10.68
C LEU A 29 -15.75 5.21 11.32
N VAL A 30 -15.42 6.25 10.58
CA VAL A 30 -15.50 7.66 11.01
C VAL A 30 -16.24 8.49 9.95
N PRO A 31 -16.95 9.56 10.36
CA PRO A 31 -17.56 10.50 9.41
C PRO A 31 -16.48 11.11 8.52
N GLN A 32 -16.84 11.34 7.25
CA GLN A 32 -15.97 12.07 6.33
C GLN A 32 -16.07 13.57 6.63
N ILE A 33 -14.93 14.25 6.68
CA ILE A 33 -14.80 15.66 7.04
C ILE A 33 -14.41 16.44 5.77
N ASN A 34 -15.22 17.42 5.37
CA ASN A 34 -14.98 18.17 4.13
C ASN A 34 -13.67 18.98 4.17
N GLU A 35 -13.27 19.44 5.35
CA GLU A 35 -12.04 20.21 5.57
C GLU A 35 -10.77 19.41 5.32
N GLU A 36 -10.83 18.06 5.33
CA GLU A 36 -9.72 17.19 4.98
C GLU A 36 -9.45 17.12 3.48
N GLY A 37 -10.32 17.74 2.66
CA GLY A 37 -10.20 17.73 1.21
C GLY A 37 -10.70 16.45 0.57
N THR A 38 -10.41 16.30 -0.71
CA THR A 38 -10.86 15.18 -1.53
C THR A 38 -9.67 14.38 -2.10
N ALA A 39 -9.90 13.12 -2.40
CA ALA A 39 -8.90 12.30 -3.10
C ALA A 39 -8.54 12.90 -4.47
N GLN A 40 -9.46 13.61 -5.13
CA GLN A 40 -9.19 14.28 -6.40
C GLN A 40 -8.13 15.37 -6.25
N GLU A 41 -8.24 16.21 -5.22
CA GLU A 41 -7.26 17.26 -4.92
C GLU A 41 -5.88 16.66 -4.61
N LEU A 42 -5.85 15.56 -3.84
CA LEU A 42 -4.61 14.83 -3.56
C LEU A 42 -3.96 14.28 -4.84
N LEU A 43 -4.75 13.71 -5.75
CA LEU A 43 -4.25 13.21 -7.04
C LEU A 43 -3.67 14.32 -7.92
N GLU A 44 -4.27 15.50 -7.94
CA GLU A 44 -3.71 16.66 -8.67
C GLU A 44 -2.38 17.12 -8.06
N GLN A 45 -2.23 17.09 -6.74
CA GLN A 45 -0.96 17.37 -6.07
C GLN A 45 0.10 16.32 -6.44
N ILE A 46 -0.21 15.02 -6.38
CA ILE A 46 0.68 13.92 -6.78
C ILE A 46 1.11 14.09 -8.24
N LYS A 47 0.18 14.40 -9.14
CA LYS A 47 0.47 14.62 -10.55
C LYS A 47 1.43 15.80 -10.77
N THR A 48 1.21 16.89 -10.04
CA THR A 48 2.08 18.07 -10.08
C THR A 48 3.50 17.73 -9.61
N GLU A 49 3.63 16.99 -8.50
CA GLU A 49 4.94 16.55 -8.00
C GLU A 49 5.63 15.59 -8.96
N LYS A 50 4.91 14.63 -9.56
CA LYS A 50 5.45 13.74 -10.60
C LYS A 50 5.98 14.52 -11.80
N GLN A 51 5.26 15.56 -12.25
CA GLN A 51 5.71 16.43 -13.35
C GLN A 51 7.01 17.17 -13.00
N LYS A 52 7.13 17.65 -11.77
CA LYS A 52 8.34 18.28 -11.26
C LYS A 52 9.51 17.29 -11.24
N LEU A 53 9.33 16.11 -10.69
CA LEU A 53 10.35 15.06 -10.64
C LEU A 53 10.79 14.59 -12.04
N VAL A 54 9.89 14.57 -13.01
CA VAL A 54 10.23 14.28 -14.42
C VAL A 54 11.08 15.40 -15.03
N LYS A 55 10.74 16.67 -14.75
CA LYS A 55 11.55 17.82 -15.21
C LYS A 55 12.96 17.82 -14.61
N GLU A 56 13.07 17.39 -13.36
CA GLU A 56 14.35 17.25 -12.64
C GLU A 56 15.15 15.99 -13.07
N GLY A 57 14.62 15.16 -13.96
CA GLY A 57 15.26 13.91 -14.41
C GLY A 57 15.23 12.77 -13.38
N LYS A 58 14.53 12.95 -12.25
CA LYS A 58 14.41 11.94 -11.19
C LYS A 58 13.39 10.85 -11.49
N LEU A 59 12.41 11.13 -12.37
CA LEU A 59 11.42 10.18 -12.85
C LEU A 59 11.40 10.11 -14.38
N LYS A 60 11.06 8.95 -14.91
CA LYS A 60 10.88 8.77 -16.35
C LYS A 60 9.57 9.41 -16.82
N LYS A 61 9.54 9.99 -18.01
CA LYS A 61 8.34 10.60 -18.62
C LYS A 61 7.14 9.62 -18.70
N SER A 62 7.41 8.32 -18.83
CA SER A 62 6.38 7.28 -18.87
C SER A 62 5.58 7.16 -17.56
N THR A 63 6.11 7.65 -16.43
CA THR A 63 5.39 7.67 -15.14
C THR A 63 4.25 8.70 -15.08
N LEU A 64 4.12 9.55 -16.08
CA LEU A 64 3.01 10.49 -16.21
C LEU A 64 1.76 9.89 -16.90
N ASN A 65 1.86 8.65 -17.38
CA ASN A 65 0.73 7.93 -17.99
C ASN A 65 -0.12 7.23 -16.93
N ASP A 66 -0.64 8.01 -15.98
CA ASP A 66 -1.50 7.49 -14.92
C ASP A 66 -2.85 7.04 -15.51
N SER A 67 -3.45 6.06 -14.86
CA SER A 67 -4.82 5.69 -15.13
C SER A 67 -5.78 6.57 -14.33
N VAL A 68 -6.98 6.75 -14.86
CA VAL A 68 -8.08 7.43 -14.14
C VAL A 68 -9.22 6.42 -13.98
N ILE A 69 -9.55 6.12 -12.73
CA ILE A 69 -10.69 5.27 -12.40
C ILE A 69 -11.86 6.19 -12.02
N PHE A 70 -13.00 5.96 -12.64
CA PHE A 70 -14.21 6.76 -12.42
C PHE A 70 -15.45 5.88 -12.48
N ARG A 71 -16.53 6.36 -11.87
CA ARG A 71 -17.84 5.74 -11.95
C ARG A 71 -18.65 6.42 -13.07
N GLY A 72 -19.18 5.63 -13.99
CA GLY A 72 -20.05 6.09 -15.06
C GLY A 72 -21.49 6.34 -14.59
N ASP A 73 -22.30 6.94 -15.46
CA ASP A 73 -23.73 7.21 -15.20
C ASP A 73 -24.56 5.92 -15.05
N ASP A 74 -24.06 4.81 -15.59
CA ASP A 74 -24.61 3.47 -15.47
C ASP A 74 -24.23 2.76 -14.16
N ASN A 75 -23.59 3.48 -13.23
CA ASN A 75 -23.07 2.99 -11.95
C ASN A 75 -21.93 1.95 -12.04
N ARG A 76 -21.33 1.75 -13.23
CA ARG A 76 -20.17 0.90 -13.44
C ARG A 76 -18.87 1.67 -13.23
N TYR A 77 -17.80 0.94 -12.96
CA TYR A 77 -16.47 1.52 -12.82
C TYR A 77 -15.64 1.30 -14.08
N TYR A 78 -14.98 2.36 -14.51
CA TYR A 78 -14.16 2.37 -15.72
C TYR A 78 -12.75 2.84 -15.39
N GLU A 79 -11.76 2.21 -16.02
CA GLU A 79 -10.37 2.67 -16.02
C GLU A 79 -10.03 3.25 -17.39
N LYS A 80 -9.59 4.50 -17.41
CA LYS A 80 -9.12 5.18 -18.62
C LYS A 80 -7.62 5.35 -18.58
N ILE A 81 -6.92 4.82 -19.59
CA ILE A 81 -5.48 4.97 -19.81
C ILE A 81 -5.29 5.56 -21.21
N GLY A 82 -4.92 6.83 -21.29
CA GLY A 82 -4.86 7.54 -22.57
C GLY A 82 -6.19 7.53 -23.32
N LYS A 83 -6.26 6.86 -24.45
CA LYS A 83 -7.48 6.74 -25.27
C LYS A 83 -8.29 5.46 -24.98
N LYS A 84 -7.73 4.53 -24.22
CA LYS A 84 -8.38 3.25 -23.90
C LYS A 84 -9.21 3.41 -22.65
N CYS A 85 -10.46 2.93 -22.69
CA CYS A 85 -11.38 2.85 -21.56
C CYS A 85 -11.85 1.41 -21.40
N VAL A 86 -11.78 0.87 -20.19
CA VAL A 86 -12.11 -0.53 -19.88
C VAL A 86 -13.05 -0.56 -18.68
N ASP A 87 -14.09 -1.38 -18.74
CA ASP A 87 -14.94 -1.68 -17.58
C ASP A 87 -14.15 -2.55 -16.60
N ILE A 88 -14.04 -2.07 -15.35
CA ILE A 88 -13.34 -2.74 -14.23
C ILE A 88 -14.27 -2.98 -13.05
N THR A 89 -15.57 -2.95 -13.25
CA THR A 89 -16.58 -3.08 -12.17
C THR A 89 -16.34 -4.32 -11.32
N GLU A 90 -15.99 -5.44 -11.95
CA GLU A 90 -15.71 -6.70 -11.24
C GLU A 90 -14.42 -6.67 -10.42
N GLU A 91 -13.53 -5.71 -10.65
CA GLU A 91 -12.31 -5.52 -9.87
C GLU A 91 -12.55 -4.69 -8.59
N ILE A 92 -13.66 -3.97 -8.50
CA ILE A 92 -13.98 -3.08 -7.38
C ILE A 92 -14.61 -3.89 -6.25
N PRO A 93 -13.94 -4.04 -5.10
CA PRO A 93 -14.38 -4.97 -4.06
C PRO A 93 -15.53 -4.46 -3.21
N PHE A 94 -15.74 -3.13 -3.12
CA PHE A 94 -16.78 -2.49 -2.32
C PHE A 94 -16.98 -1.02 -2.69
N SER A 95 -18.06 -0.42 -2.20
CA SER A 95 -18.32 1.01 -2.35
C SER A 95 -17.49 1.84 -1.37
N ILE A 96 -17.07 3.03 -1.79
CA ILE A 96 -16.28 3.98 -1.00
C ILE A 96 -17.05 5.31 -0.89
N PRO A 97 -16.71 6.20 0.09
CA PRO A 97 -17.27 7.53 0.22
C PRO A 97 -17.06 8.39 -1.03
N ALA A 98 -17.89 9.41 -1.21
CA ALA A 98 -17.87 10.26 -2.40
C ALA A 98 -16.58 11.11 -2.55
N ASN A 99 -15.91 11.42 -1.43
CA ASN A 99 -14.65 12.15 -1.41
C ASN A 99 -13.42 11.25 -1.57
N TRP A 100 -13.61 9.92 -1.69
CA TRP A 100 -12.57 8.95 -2.00
C TRP A 100 -12.58 8.58 -3.48
N THR A 101 -11.46 8.04 -3.97
CA THR A 101 -11.38 7.49 -5.33
C THR A 101 -10.50 6.25 -5.36
N TRP A 102 -10.80 5.37 -6.30
CA TRP A 102 -9.96 4.22 -6.60
C TRP A 102 -8.78 4.65 -7.46
N VAL A 103 -7.59 4.11 -7.15
CA VAL A 103 -6.37 4.35 -7.92
C VAL A 103 -5.57 3.06 -8.05
N ARG A 104 -4.75 2.95 -9.06
CA ARG A 104 -3.76 1.88 -9.13
C ARG A 104 -2.56 2.23 -8.23
N ILE A 105 -2.08 1.25 -7.48
CA ILE A 105 -0.90 1.43 -6.59
C ILE A 105 0.28 2.03 -7.36
N ARG A 106 0.52 1.57 -8.60
CA ARG A 106 1.61 2.08 -9.46
C ARG A 106 1.53 3.58 -9.76
N ASP A 107 0.33 4.17 -9.67
CA ASP A 107 0.11 5.57 -10.02
C ASP A 107 0.41 6.51 -8.84
N VAL A 108 0.40 6.00 -7.61
CA VAL A 108 0.61 6.77 -6.37
C VAL A 108 1.83 6.31 -5.55
N PHE A 109 2.38 5.13 -5.82
CA PHE A 109 3.56 4.60 -5.15
C PHE A 109 4.70 4.34 -6.14
N ARG A 110 5.94 4.53 -5.67
CA ARG A 110 7.14 4.05 -6.35
C ARG A 110 7.38 2.60 -5.95
N LEU A 111 7.21 1.67 -6.89
CA LEU A 111 7.36 0.25 -6.63
C LEU A 111 8.83 -0.20 -6.74
N ASN A 112 9.28 -1.02 -5.79
CA ASN A 112 10.62 -1.61 -5.74
C ASN A 112 11.73 -0.58 -5.96
N PRO A 113 11.86 0.44 -5.10
CA PRO A 113 12.89 1.45 -5.22
C PRO A 113 14.26 0.80 -5.22
N LYS A 114 15.23 1.43 -5.89
CA LYS A 114 16.65 1.09 -5.79
C LYS A 114 17.34 2.19 -5.02
N ASN A 115 17.99 1.81 -3.93
CA ASN A 115 18.77 2.73 -3.11
C ASN A 115 20.24 2.58 -3.48
N GLU A 116 21.00 3.65 -3.32
CA GLU A 116 22.42 3.71 -3.54
C GLU A 116 23.09 4.25 -2.28
N ALA A 117 24.19 3.63 -1.89
CA ALA A 117 25.04 4.04 -0.78
C ALA A 117 26.44 3.50 -1.01
N ASP A 118 27.41 4.02 -0.26
CA ASP A 118 28.78 3.51 -0.28
C ASP A 118 28.82 2.07 0.27
N ASP A 119 29.68 1.24 -0.30
CA ASP A 119 29.76 -0.18 0.04
C ASP A 119 30.08 -0.43 1.52
N ASP A 120 30.80 0.49 2.16
CA ASP A 120 31.12 0.43 3.60
C ASP A 120 30.03 1.02 4.50
N SER A 121 29.00 1.65 3.97
CA SER A 121 27.88 2.16 4.75
C SER A 121 27.13 1.02 5.43
N MET A 122 26.76 1.23 6.70
CA MET A 122 25.97 0.26 7.46
C MET A 122 24.48 0.39 7.10
N ALA A 123 23.86 -0.75 6.86
CA ALA A 123 22.42 -0.82 6.53
C ALA A 123 21.71 -1.89 7.38
N ALA A 124 20.42 -1.68 7.62
CA ALA A 124 19.57 -2.68 8.26
C ALA A 124 19.23 -3.79 7.24
N PHE A 125 19.45 -5.04 7.64
CA PHE A 125 19.04 -6.22 6.91
C PHE A 125 17.96 -6.96 7.69
N ILE A 126 16.80 -7.16 7.07
CA ILE A 126 15.62 -7.74 7.72
C ILE A 126 15.24 -9.05 7.01
N PRO A 127 15.72 -10.18 7.49
CA PRO A 127 15.26 -11.48 7.00
C PRO A 127 13.78 -11.72 7.32
N MET A 128 13.10 -12.48 6.46
CA MET A 128 11.67 -12.75 6.59
C MET A 128 11.26 -13.40 7.93
N GLU A 129 12.13 -14.22 8.51
CA GLU A 129 11.91 -14.85 9.82
C GLU A 129 11.92 -13.84 10.97
N LYS A 130 12.58 -12.69 10.81
CA LYS A 130 12.66 -11.62 11.80
C LYS A 130 11.48 -10.64 11.75
N ILE A 131 10.52 -10.84 10.86
CA ILE A 131 9.28 -10.08 10.80
C ILE A 131 8.17 -10.84 11.52
N SER A 132 7.57 -10.23 12.53
CA SER A 132 6.46 -10.80 13.28
C SER A 132 5.21 -10.93 12.41
N ALA A 133 4.41 -11.96 12.67
CA ALA A 133 3.12 -12.13 12.02
C ALA A 133 2.03 -11.32 12.74
N GLY A 134 0.97 -10.93 12.02
CA GLY A 134 -0.21 -10.28 12.59
C GLY A 134 -0.36 -8.82 12.19
N TYR A 135 -1.05 -8.04 13.04
CA TYR A 135 -1.35 -6.61 12.78
C TYR A 135 -0.29 -5.64 13.34
N LYS A 136 0.80 -6.16 13.89
CA LYS A 136 1.93 -5.37 14.40
C LYS A 136 3.06 -5.44 13.40
N SER A 137 3.64 -4.30 13.05
CA SER A 137 4.86 -4.21 12.23
C SER A 137 6.11 -4.42 13.08
N ASP A 138 6.13 -5.44 13.94
CA ASP A 138 7.28 -5.71 14.78
C ASP A 138 8.32 -6.50 13.98
N PHE A 139 9.54 -6.01 13.96
CA PHE A 139 10.66 -6.69 13.29
C PHE A 139 11.98 -6.45 14.04
N VAL A 140 12.92 -7.33 13.79
CA VAL A 140 14.32 -7.20 14.24
C VAL A 140 15.22 -7.22 13.01
N PHE A 141 16.30 -6.48 13.02
CA PHE A 141 17.23 -6.39 11.91
C PHE A 141 18.66 -6.71 12.34
N ASP A 142 19.46 -7.14 11.37
CA ASP A 142 20.90 -7.20 11.49
C ASP A 142 21.52 -5.95 10.85
N THR A 143 22.62 -5.48 11.41
CA THR A 143 23.36 -4.36 10.82
C THR A 143 24.52 -4.95 9.99
N VAL A 144 24.50 -4.68 8.68
CA VAL A 144 25.48 -5.24 7.72
C VAL A 144 26.00 -4.15 6.79
N LYS A 145 27.14 -4.38 6.16
CA LYS A 145 27.66 -3.46 5.14
C LYS A 145 26.77 -3.50 3.88
N TRP A 146 26.44 -2.32 3.34
CA TRP A 146 25.65 -2.16 2.13
C TRP A 146 26.17 -2.97 0.95
N GLY A 147 27.49 -2.99 0.76
CA GLY A 147 28.14 -3.75 -0.31
C GLY A 147 27.78 -5.24 -0.34
N SER A 148 27.45 -5.84 0.81
CA SER A 148 27.08 -7.26 0.91
C SER A 148 25.60 -7.53 0.55
N ILE A 149 24.72 -6.51 0.58
CA ILE A 149 23.28 -6.65 0.37
C ILE A 149 22.73 -5.81 -0.79
N LYS A 150 23.53 -4.99 -1.45
CA LYS A 150 23.11 -4.12 -2.55
C LYS A 150 22.57 -4.87 -3.77
N LYS A 151 22.82 -6.19 -3.88
CA LYS A 151 22.33 -7.06 -4.96
C LYS A 151 21.63 -8.28 -4.37
N GLY A 152 20.57 -8.74 -5.06
CA GLY A 152 19.84 -9.96 -4.69
C GLY A 152 18.74 -9.75 -3.65
N PHE A 153 18.61 -8.56 -3.09
CA PHE A 153 17.59 -8.23 -2.07
C PHE A 153 16.68 -7.09 -2.52
N THR A 154 15.53 -6.98 -1.86
CA THR A 154 14.59 -5.86 -2.04
C THR A 154 15.07 -4.68 -1.19
N HIS A 155 15.20 -3.52 -1.82
CA HIS A 155 15.56 -2.29 -1.12
C HIS A 155 14.31 -1.56 -0.63
N PHE A 156 14.44 -0.94 0.51
CA PHE A 156 13.47 0.01 1.08
C PHE A 156 14.20 0.97 2.02
N ALA A 157 13.55 2.06 2.37
CA ALA A 157 14.08 3.10 3.25
C ALA A 157 13.02 3.46 4.31
N ASN A 158 13.39 4.32 5.25
CA ASN A 158 12.43 4.84 6.23
C ASN A 158 11.26 5.53 5.53
N GLY A 159 10.04 5.17 5.91
CA GLY A 159 8.81 5.65 5.30
C GLY A 159 8.27 4.78 4.15
N ASP A 160 9.04 3.80 3.67
CA ASP A 160 8.52 2.82 2.72
C ASP A 160 7.68 1.76 3.44
N VAL A 161 6.76 1.15 2.70
CA VAL A 161 5.99 -0.03 3.14
C VAL A 161 6.49 -1.24 2.40
N ALA A 162 6.94 -2.25 3.13
CA ALA A 162 7.33 -3.53 2.55
C ALA A 162 6.48 -4.67 3.11
N PHE A 163 6.05 -5.59 2.26
CA PHE A 163 5.29 -6.77 2.66
C PHE A 163 5.75 -8.02 1.92
N ALA A 164 5.61 -9.15 2.59
CA ALA A 164 5.97 -10.44 2.05
C ALA A 164 5.01 -10.89 0.94
N LYS A 165 5.52 -11.24 -0.24
CA LYS A 165 4.69 -11.76 -1.35
C LYS A 165 4.48 -13.27 -1.31
N ILE A 166 5.30 -14.02 -0.57
CA ILE A 166 5.16 -15.48 -0.43
C ILE A 166 3.87 -15.76 0.35
N THR A 167 3.00 -16.59 -0.21
CA THR A 167 1.63 -16.82 0.28
C THR A 167 1.52 -17.05 1.78
N PRO A 168 2.26 -17.96 2.44
CA PRO A 168 2.12 -18.14 3.89
C PRO A 168 2.49 -16.88 4.68
N CYS A 169 3.52 -16.15 4.27
CA CYS A 169 3.96 -14.93 4.95
C CYS A 169 2.99 -13.76 4.72
N PHE A 170 2.45 -13.63 3.50
CA PHE A 170 1.44 -12.64 3.18
C PHE A 170 0.14 -12.87 3.95
N GLN A 171 -0.36 -14.11 3.99
CA GLN A 171 -1.54 -14.48 4.77
C GLN A 171 -1.33 -14.26 6.27
N ASN A 172 -0.11 -14.48 6.77
CA ASN A 172 0.27 -14.20 8.14
C ASN A 172 0.56 -12.72 8.41
N ARG A 173 0.33 -11.84 7.42
CA ARG A 173 0.46 -10.38 7.56
C ARG A 173 1.86 -9.95 8.01
N LYS A 174 2.90 -10.50 7.37
CA LYS A 174 4.28 -10.04 7.56
C LYS A 174 4.55 -8.81 6.71
N TYR A 175 4.67 -7.66 7.37
CA TYR A 175 4.96 -6.37 6.74
C TYR A 175 5.76 -5.47 7.69
N ILE A 176 6.36 -4.45 7.14
CA ILE A 176 7.11 -3.38 7.82
C ILE A 176 6.83 -2.06 7.14
#